data_892498d3488b0844ca9889f4ed3451b4
#
_entry.id   892498d3488b0844ca9889f4ed3451b4
#
_cell.length_a   1.000
_cell.length_b   1.000
_cell.length_c   1.000
_cell.angle_alpha   90.00
_cell.angle_beta   90.00
_cell.angle_gamma   90.00
#
_symmetry.space_group_name_H-M   'P 1'
#
loop_
_entity.id
_entity.type
_entity.pdbx_description
1 polymer ?
#
loop_
_entity_poly.entity_id
_entity_poly.type
_entity_poly.pdbx_seq_one_letter_code
_entity_poly.pdbx_strand_id
1 'polypeptide(L)'
;MQITENVRDIMRSPEYVLNSLTEHSENLNYKFERLYRIFFNEEMYYVAYQRIYAKPGNMTAGADGKTIDQMSLNRIEQLITSLKDESYQPQPSKRVYIPKKNGKMRPLGVPAFNDKLLQEVVRMILEAIYERQFEKTSHGFRPLRSCHTALSDIQKTFSGVKWFVEGDIKGFFDNINHEILIGILKERIADERFIRLIRKFLNAGYIEDWNFHNSYSGTPQGGIVSPILANIYLDKLDKFMKEYTEKFDKGKERKRTKQAVSLEGKRHRILKKLKVVKDKNERSELIRQYKAYQKEGLQYSDGDEMDMNYRKLKYVRYADDFLIGIIGSKQDAIIIKEDIKNFLYEKLALTLSDEKTLITHAENAAKFLGYEIFVRKSNDTKRSKYGVLRRVFNKRIQLALGKDTFKKKLLEYRVLEIKIHNGKEYWKAKSRPKLSNNNDFEILDRYNKEIKGIYNYYCLANNCSSLSKLGYIMKYSMYKTFAQKYRTTMSQIRKKYTKNGLFSVRYYLKNGTAKDLTFYHGGFKKKNPMNIKDLDNLPKFTYHPTNTSLIDRLKAEKCELCGAVDKLSLIHISEPTRPISI
;
A
#
# COMPACT_ATOMS: atom_id res chain seq x y z
N MET A 1 -47.12 -15.68 -6.39
CA MET A 1 -46.15 -16.31 -5.44
C MET A 1 -44.69 -16.21 -5.92
N GLN A 2 -44.35 -16.54 -7.16
CA GLN A 2 -42.97 -16.46 -7.70
C GLN A 2 -42.35 -15.04 -7.71
N ILE A 3 -43.14 -13.98 -7.93
CA ILE A 3 -42.64 -12.59 -7.94
C ILE A 3 -42.24 -12.12 -6.54
N THR A 4 -42.91 -12.59 -5.49
CA THR A 4 -42.63 -12.24 -4.10
C THR A 4 -41.40 -12.98 -3.55
N GLU A 5 -41.10 -14.19 -4.02
CA GLU A 5 -39.86 -14.92 -3.68
C GLU A 5 -38.65 -14.28 -4.35
N ASN A 6 -38.71 -13.95 -5.65
CA ASN A 6 -37.63 -13.26 -6.35
C ASN A 6 -37.27 -11.90 -5.71
N VAL A 7 -38.24 -11.13 -5.24
CA VAL A 7 -38.00 -9.85 -4.58
C VAL A 7 -37.35 -10.06 -3.20
N ARG A 8 -37.77 -11.08 -2.44
CA ARG A 8 -37.17 -11.43 -1.15
C ARG A 8 -35.72 -11.91 -1.30
N ASP A 9 -35.42 -12.69 -2.33
CA ASP A 9 -34.06 -13.19 -2.60
C ASP A 9 -33.14 -12.06 -3.05
N ILE A 10 -33.61 -11.13 -3.89
CA ILE A 10 -32.86 -9.93 -4.29
C ILE A 10 -32.56 -9.05 -3.07
N MET A 11 -33.54 -8.83 -2.17
CA MET A 11 -33.35 -8.03 -0.95
C MET A 11 -32.39 -8.69 0.08
N ARG A 12 -32.12 -9.99 -0.03
CA ARG A 12 -31.16 -10.72 0.83
C ARG A 12 -29.78 -10.85 0.19
N SER A 13 -29.63 -10.54 -1.09
CA SER A 13 -28.33 -10.68 -1.75
C SER A 13 -27.26 -9.83 -1.03
N PRO A 14 -26.03 -10.34 -0.87
CA PRO A 14 -24.93 -9.59 -0.27
C PRO A 14 -24.67 -8.24 -0.96
N GLU A 15 -24.87 -8.19 -2.27
CA GLU A 15 -24.73 -6.97 -3.06
C GLU A 15 -25.73 -5.90 -2.63
N TYR A 16 -27.00 -6.25 -2.54
CA TYR A 16 -28.04 -5.32 -2.12
C TYR A 16 -27.80 -4.83 -0.67
N VAL A 17 -27.50 -5.75 0.24
CA VAL A 17 -27.24 -5.41 1.66
C VAL A 17 -26.07 -4.44 1.79
N LEU A 18 -24.92 -4.73 1.17
CA LEU A 18 -23.73 -3.91 1.28
C LEU A 18 -23.88 -2.55 0.57
N ASN A 19 -24.56 -2.52 -0.58
CA ASN A 19 -24.85 -1.27 -1.30
C ASN A 19 -25.82 -0.39 -0.51
N SER A 20 -26.86 -0.96 0.10
CA SER A 20 -27.78 -0.24 0.97
C SER A 20 -27.06 0.38 2.16
N LEU A 21 -26.15 -0.36 2.84
CA LEU A 21 -25.32 0.19 3.91
C LEU A 21 -24.45 1.36 3.42
N THR A 22 -23.90 1.23 2.23
CA THR A 22 -23.07 2.28 1.63
C THR A 22 -23.88 3.53 1.32
N GLU A 23 -25.11 3.40 0.81
CA GLU A 23 -26.01 4.53 0.53
C GLU A 23 -26.41 5.26 1.82
N HIS A 24 -26.82 4.52 2.85
CA HIS A 24 -27.16 5.12 4.15
C HIS A 24 -25.93 5.76 4.82
N SER A 25 -24.71 5.30 4.53
CA SER A 25 -23.49 5.87 5.08
C SER A 25 -23.22 7.31 4.62
N GLU A 26 -23.80 7.75 3.50
CA GLU A 26 -23.67 9.12 2.98
C GLU A 26 -24.25 10.16 3.96
N ASN A 27 -25.29 9.79 4.71
CA ASN A 27 -25.81 10.61 5.79
C ASN A 27 -24.98 10.40 7.07
N LEU A 28 -24.20 11.40 7.45
CA LEU A 28 -23.32 11.34 8.63
C LEU A 28 -24.07 11.15 9.96
N ASN A 29 -25.33 11.56 10.02
CA ASN A 29 -26.17 11.43 11.22
C ASN A 29 -26.94 10.10 11.29
N TYR A 30 -26.86 9.28 10.23
CA TYR A 30 -27.55 8.00 10.20
C TYR A 30 -26.92 7.02 11.19
N LYS A 31 -27.74 6.41 12.04
CA LYS A 31 -27.34 5.37 12.98
C LYS A 31 -27.72 4.00 12.41
N PHE A 32 -26.74 3.13 12.29
CA PHE A 32 -26.96 1.79 11.80
C PHE A 32 -27.50 0.89 12.92
N GLU A 33 -28.69 0.40 12.70
CA GLU A 33 -29.37 -0.57 13.55
C GLU A 33 -29.46 -1.92 12.85
N ARG A 34 -29.70 -2.99 13.62
CA ARG A 34 -29.97 -4.33 13.12
C ARG A 34 -28.87 -4.93 12.21
N LEU A 35 -27.61 -4.46 12.33
CA LEU A 35 -26.47 -5.00 11.60
C LEU A 35 -26.21 -6.46 11.93
N TYR A 36 -26.47 -6.87 13.19
CA TYR A 36 -26.26 -8.24 13.64
C TYR A 36 -27.09 -9.26 12.86
N ARG A 37 -28.24 -8.89 12.33
CA ARG A 37 -29.07 -9.76 11.49
C ARG A 37 -28.41 -10.16 10.17
N ILE A 38 -27.46 -9.39 9.69
CA ILE A 38 -26.71 -9.69 8.45
C ILE A 38 -25.92 -10.99 8.61
N PHE A 39 -25.49 -11.33 9.83
CA PHE A 39 -24.78 -12.58 10.12
C PHE A 39 -25.66 -13.83 9.98
N PHE A 40 -26.97 -13.70 9.85
CA PHE A 40 -27.87 -14.82 9.62
C PHE A 40 -28.05 -15.15 8.14
N ASN A 41 -27.44 -14.38 7.26
CA ASN A 41 -27.48 -14.56 5.82
C ASN A 41 -26.30 -15.42 5.36
N GLU A 42 -26.57 -16.63 4.92
CA GLU A 42 -25.56 -17.60 4.46
C GLU A 42 -24.75 -17.10 3.28
N GLU A 43 -25.36 -16.34 2.36
CA GLU A 43 -24.67 -15.83 1.19
C GLU A 43 -23.54 -14.86 1.51
N MET A 44 -23.62 -14.15 2.66
CA MET A 44 -22.53 -13.32 3.16
C MET A 44 -21.28 -14.14 3.44
N TYR A 45 -21.41 -15.39 3.90
CA TYR A 45 -20.29 -16.28 4.17
C TYR A 45 -19.70 -16.88 2.89
N TYR A 46 -20.52 -17.13 1.87
CA TYR A 46 -20.01 -17.56 0.56
C TYR A 46 -19.10 -16.48 -0.04
N VAL A 47 -19.54 -15.23 0.02
CA VAL A 47 -18.74 -14.09 -0.44
C VAL A 47 -17.48 -13.90 0.40
N ALA A 48 -17.61 -13.97 1.72
CA ALA A 48 -16.48 -13.89 2.64
C ALA A 48 -15.46 -14.99 2.34
N TYR A 49 -15.93 -16.23 2.17
CA TYR A 49 -15.09 -17.35 1.81
C TYR A 49 -14.33 -17.13 0.49
N GLN A 50 -15.02 -16.70 -0.56
CA GLN A 50 -14.42 -16.36 -1.85
C GLN A 50 -13.30 -15.31 -1.71
N ARG A 51 -13.50 -14.28 -0.88
CA ARG A 51 -12.51 -13.22 -0.65
C ARG A 51 -11.26 -13.69 0.08
N ILE A 52 -11.39 -14.66 0.99
CA ILE A 52 -10.27 -15.17 1.79
C ILE A 52 -9.56 -16.37 1.16
N TYR A 53 -10.25 -17.16 0.34
CA TYR A 53 -9.76 -18.42 -0.23
C TYR A 53 -8.46 -18.29 -1.01
N ALA A 54 -8.37 -17.31 -1.89
CA ALA A 54 -7.21 -17.12 -2.76
C ALA A 54 -5.95 -16.54 -2.05
N LYS A 55 -6.05 -16.23 -0.76
CA LYS A 55 -4.95 -15.59 -0.02
C LYS A 55 -4.11 -16.65 0.71
N PRO A 56 -2.82 -16.85 0.37
CA PRO A 56 -1.97 -17.91 0.97
C PRO A 56 -1.91 -17.87 2.49
N GLY A 57 -1.92 -16.68 3.11
CA GLY A 57 -1.89 -16.52 4.57
C GLY A 57 -3.09 -17.15 5.29
N ASN A 58 -4.21 -17.33 4.62
CA ASN A 58 -5.41 -17.93 5.21
C ASN A 58 -5.34 -19.46 5.29
N MET A 59 -4.38 -20.08 4.61
CA MET A 59 -4.07 -21.52 4.73
C MET A 59 -3.39 -21.88 6.05
N THR A 60 -2.85 -20.91 6.79
CA THR A 60 -2.23 -21.18 8.09
C THR A 60 -3.31 -21.50 9.11
N ALA A 61 -3.20 -22.66 9.78
CA ALA A 61 -4.11 -23.10 10.82
C ALA A 61 -4.03 -22.18 12.05
N GLY A 62 -5.19 -21.86 12.63
CA GLY A 62 -5.31 -21.17 13.91
C GLY A 62 -5.01 -22.10 15.11
N ALA A 63 -5.54 -21.73 16.27
CA ALA A 63 -5.42 -22.53 17.49
C ALA A 63 -6.21 -23.87 17.39
N ASP A 64 -7.28 -23.89 16.59
CA ASP A 64 -8.11 -25.06 16.32
C ASP A 64 -7.47 -26.09 15.36
N GLY A 65 -6.29 -25.83 14.84
CA GLY A 65 -5.63 -26.68 13.86
C GLY A 65 -6.31 -26.77 12.49
N LYS A 66 -7.44 -26.06 12.30
CA LYS A 66 -8.25 -26.12 11.09
C LYS A 66 -7.79 -25.09 10.06
N THR A 67 -7.88 -25.48 8.79
CA THR A 67 -7.55 -24.63 7.65
C THR A 67 -8.78 -24.29 6.81
N ILE A 68 -8.60 -23.43 5.82
CA ILE A 68 -9.65 -23.06 4.87
C ILE A 68 -10.16 -24.23 4.04
N ASP A 69 -9.37 -25.30 3.87
CA ASP A 69 -9.74 -26.48 3.08
C ASP A 69 -10.85 -27.30 3.71
N GLN A 70 -11.13 -27.11 4.99
CA GLN A 70 -12.20 -27.83 5.71
C GLN A 70 -13.54 -27.08 5.68
N MET A 71 -13.76 -26.25 4.67
CA MET A 71 -15.03 -25.53 4.51
C MET A 71 -16.16 -26.46 4.08
N SER A 72 -17.35 -26.28 4.68
CA SER A 72 -18.58 -26.99 4.34
C SER A 72 -19.80 -26.10 4.64
N LEU A 73 -20.95 -26.41 4.04
CA LEU A 73 -22.23 -25.72 4.32
C LEU A 73 -22.65 -25.90 5.77
N ASN A 74 -22.61 -27.12 6.29
CA ASN A 74 -22.92 -27.43 7.68
C ASN A 74 -22.10 -26.55 8.66
N ARG A 75 -20.85 -26.23 8.33
CA ARG A 75 -20.02 -25.34 9.14
C ARG A 75 -20.56 -23.91 9.19
N ILE A 76 -21.12 -23.41 8.07
CA ILE A 76 -21.79 -22.10 8.02
C ILE A 76 -23.05 -22.14 8.87
N GLU A 77 -23.87 -23.17 8.72
CA GLU A 77 -25.10 -23.33 9.49
C GLU A 77 -24.85 -23.38 11.00
N GLN A 78 -23.86 -24.15 11.44
CA GLN A 78 -23.45 -24.22 12.85
C GLN A 78 -22.97 -22.84 13.35
N LEU A 79 -22.21 -22.10 12.54
CA LEU A 79 -21.75 -20.76 12.87
C LEU A 79 -22.95 -19.79 13.00
N ILE A 80 -23.88 -19.83 12.06
CA ILE A 80 -25.10 -19.00 12.09
C ILE A 80 -25.97 -19.35 13.31
N THR A 81 -26.12 -20.63 13.63
CA THR A 81 -26.88 -21.07 14.82
C THR A 81 -26.27 -20.48 16.08
N SER A 82 -24.94 -20.60 16.26
CA SER A 82 -24.27 -20.04 17.44
C SER A 82 -24.30 -18.52 17.51
N LEU A 83 -24.52 -17.84 16.38
CA LEU A 83 -24.72 -16.39 16.35
C LEU A 83 -26.17 -15.99 16.65
N LYS A 84 -27.16 -16.81 16.26
CA LYS A 84 -28.57 -16.55 16.56
C LYS A 84 -28.85 -16.58 18.07
N ASP A 85 -28.29 -17.54 18.76
CA ASP A 85 -28.42 -17.71 20.21
C ASP A 85 -27.36 -16.95 21.05
N GLU A 86 -26.47 -16.21 20.38
CA GLU A 86 -25.35 -15.46 20.97
C GLU A 86 -24.30 -16.30 21.72
N SER A 87 -24.35 -17.63 21.60
CA SER A 87 -23.39 -18.55 22.25
C SER A 87 -21.98 -18.49 21.60
N TYR A 88 -21.86 -17.90 20.40
CA TYR A 88 -20.59 -17.81 19.71
C TYR A 88 -19.52 -17.09 20.55
N GLN A 89 -18.37 -17.76 20.69
CA GLN A 89 -17.17 -17.21 21.33
C GLN A 89 -15.98 -17.35 20.37
N PRO A 90 -15.31 -16.24 20.01
CA PRO A 90 -14.07 -16.28 19.23
C PRO A 90 -12.99 -17.06 19.97
N GLN A 91 -12.21 -17.83 19.23
CA GLN A 91 -11.08 -18.54 19.80
C GLN A 91 -9.86 -17.63 19.93
N PRO A 92 -8.97 -17.89 20.92
CA PRO A 92 -7.71 -17.15 21.02
C PRO A 92 -6.87 -17.29 19.74
N SER A 93 -6.27 -16.21 19.30
CA SER A 93 -5.40 -16.24 18.14
C SER A 93 -4.09 -16.97 18.44
N LYS A 94 -3.63 -17.86 17.55
CA LYS A 94 -2.33 -18.51 17.67
C LYS A 94 -1.22 -17.49 17.36
N ARG A 95 -0.31 -17.24 18.30
CA ARG A 95 0.80 -16.31 18.11
C ARG A 95 1.93 -16.98 17.32
N VAL A 96 2.40 -16.29 16.27
CA VAL A 96 3.52 -16.71 15.42
C VAL A 96 4.46 -15.52 15.24
N TYR A 97 5.76 -15.76 15.31
CA TYR A 97 6.76 -14.70 15.19
C TYR A 97 7.38 -14.64 13.80
N ILE A 98 7.37 -13.44 13.21
CA ILE A 98 8.03 -13.17 11.93
C ILE A 98 9.22 -12.21 12.15
N PRO A 99 10.42 -12.53 11.64
CA PRO A 99 11.58 -11.67 11.83
C PRO A 99 11.43 -10.32 11.10
N LYS A 100 11.68 -9.22 11.82
CA LYS A 100 11.78 -7.88 11.25
C LYS A 100 13.17 -7.66 10.65
N LYS A 101 13.30 -6.67 9.76
CA LYS A 101 14.60 -6.29 9.13
C LYS A 101 15.70 -5.87 10.12
N ASN A 102 15.33 -5.45 11.31
CA ASN A 102 16.24 -5.04 12.40
C ASN A 102 16.58 -6.18 13.37
N GLY A 103 16.26 -7.42 13.04
CA GLY A 103 16.49 -8.60 13.89
C GLY A 103 15.45 -8.81 15.00
N LYS A 104 14.60 -7.84 15.30
CA LYS A 104 13.50 -8.03 16.26
C LYS A 104 12.39 -8.89 15.62
N MET A 105 11.66 -9.62 16.45
CA MET A 105 10.51 -10.42 16.02
C MET A 105 9.24 -9.57 15.99
N ARG A 106 8.35 -9.87 15.03
CA ARG A 106 6.99 -9.32 14.98
C ARG A 106 6.02 -10.41 15.36
N PRO A 107 5.25 -10.24 16.45
CA PRO A 107 4.17 -11.17 16.77
C PRO A 107 3.03 -11.01 15.75
N LEU A 108 2.53 -12.12 15.22
CA LEU A 108 1.32 -12.18 14.43
C LEU A 108 0.32 -13.10 15.12
N GLY A 109 -0.94 -12.68 15.23
CA GLY A 109 -2.03 -13.53 15.67
C GLY A 109 -2.69 -14.18 14.46
N VAL A 110 -2.77 -15.50 14.46
CA VAL A 110 -3.48 -16.28 13.45
C VAL A 110 -4.82 -16.73 14.04
N PRO A 111 -5.96 -16.12 13.62
CA PRO A 111 -7.27 -16.50 14.11
C PRO A 111 -7.66 -17.92 13.65
N ALA A 112 -8.55 -18.58 14.39
CA ALA A 112 -9.19 -19.82 13.97
C ALA A 112 -9.97 -19.61 12.65
N PHE A 113 -10.26 -20.70 11.94
CA PHE A 113 -10.87 -20.56 10.61
C PHE A 113 -12.27 -19.95 10.66
N ASN A 114 -13.14 -20.34 11.61
CA ASN A 114 -14.46 -19.74 11.79
C ASN A 114 -14.36 -18.25 12.09
N ASP A 115 -13.39 -17.86 12.92
CA ASP A 115 -13.15 -16.45 13.24
C ASP A 115 -12.70 -15.67 12.01
N LYS A 116 -11.83 -16.24 11.17
CA LYS A 116 -11.43 -15.61 9.89
C LYS A 116 -12.63 -15.34 8.99
N LEU A 117 -13.53 -16.32 8.89
CA LEU A 117 -14.72 -16.23 8.04
C LEU A 117 -15.67 -15.14 8.55
N LEU A 118 -15.98 -15.16 9.84
CA LEU A 118 -16.86 -14.18 10.47
C LEU A 118 -16.24 -12.77 10.48
N GLN A 119 -14.95 -12.67 10.77
CA GLN A 119 -14.22 -11.38 10.68
C GLN A 119 -14.26 -10.79 9.26
N GLU A 120 -14.27 -11.61 8.22
CA GLU A 120 -14.41 -11.10 6.85
C GLU A 120 -15.82 -10.53 6.60
N VAL A 121 -16.88 -11.17 7.13
CA VAL A 121 -18.24 -10.61 7.07
C VAL A 121 -18.31 -9.29 7.82
N VAL A 122 -17.76 -9.23 9.05
CA VAL A 122 -17.65 -7.97 9.82
C VAL A 122 -16.90 -6.90 9.02
N ARG A 123 -15.76 -7.26 8.40
CA ARG A 123 -14.97 -6.33 7.58
C ARG A 123 -15.77 -5.78 6.41
N MET A 124 -16.56 -6.62 5.72
CA MET A 124 -17.41 -6.17 4.60
C MET A 124 -18.46 -5.15 5.06
N ILE A 125 -19.10 -5.40 6.20
CA ILE A 125 -20.09 -4.48 6.80
C ILE A 125 -19.44 -3.14 7.17
N LEU A 126 -18.33 -3.19 7.91
CA LEU A 126 -17.61 -1.97 8.32
C LEU A 126 -17.04 -1.20 7.13
N GLU A 127 -16.55 -1.90 6.09
CA GLU A 127 -16.07 -1.28 4.86
C GLU A 127 -17.21 -0.54 4.14
N ALA A 128 -18.41 -1.12 4.05
CA ALA A 128 -19.57 -0.47 3.46
C ALA A 128 -19.99 0.80 4.22
N ILE A 129 -19.86 0.80 5.56
CA ILE A 129 -20.25 1.92 6.40
C ILE A 129 -19.20 3.04 6.38
N TYR A 130 -17.90 2.72 6.46
CA TYR A 130 -16.86 3.71 6.76
C TYR A 130 -16.01 4.13 5.56
N GLU A 131 -15.88 3.31 4.48
CA GLU A 131 -14.93 3.58 3.40
C GLU A 131 -15.11 4.95 2.74
N ARG A 132 -16.36 5.39 2.55
CA ARG A 132 -16.66 6.71 1.96
C ARG A 132 -16.38 7.88 2.86
N GLN A 133 -16.26 7.65 4.17
CA GLN A 133 -16.05 8.69 5.17
C GLN A 133 -14.57 8.95 5.46
N PHE A 134 -13.71 8.00 5.09
CA PHE A 134 -12.28 8.15 5.28
C PHE A 134 -11.72 9.29 4.44
N GLU A 135 -10.87 10.10 5.03
CA GLU A 135 -10.23 11.21 4.36
C GLU A 135 -9.38 10.72 3.16
N LYS A 136 -9.29 11.57 2.13
CA LYS A 136 -8.56 11.27 0.89
C LYS A 136 -7.07 11.03 1.12
N THR A 137 -6.54 11.58 2.19
CA THR A 137 -5.14 11.48 2.61
C THR A 137 -4.77 10.15 3.25
N SER A 138 -5.76 9.29 3.56
CA SER A 138 -5.57 7.95 4.10
C SER A 138 -5.50 6.90 2.99
N HIS A 139 -4.43 6.10 2.94
CA HIS A 139 -4.17 5.15 1.84
C HIS A 139 -3.99 3.69 2.27
N GLY A 140 -3.65 3.42 3.54
CA GLY A 140 -3.37 2.06 4.01
C GLY A 140 -4.62 1.22 4.16
N PHE A 141 -4.57 -0.06 3.75
CA PHE A 141 -5.64 -1.07 3.95
C PHE A 141 -7.01 -0.71 3.36
N ARG A 142 -7.07 0.21 2.43
CA ARG A 142 -8.31 0.64 1.77
C ARG A 142 -8.44 0.04 0.38
N PRO A 143 -9.67 -0.23 -0.11
CA PRO A 143 -9.91 -0.67 -1.48
C PRO A 143 -9.30 0.32 -2.50
N LEU A 144 -8.72 -0.21 -3.58
CA LEU A 144 -8.12 0.55 -4.69
C LEU A 144 -6.98 1.50 -4.29
N ARG A 145 -6.58 1.55 -3.00
CA ARG A 145 -5.46 2.33 -2.51
C ARG A 145 -4.27 1.45 -2.19
N SER A 146 -3.09 2.01 -2.31
CA SER A 146 -1.82 1.28 -2.16
C SER A 146 -0.70 2.23 -1.73
N CYS A 147 0.49 1.67 -1.44
CA CYS A 147 1.70 2.49 -1.25
C CYS A 147 1.95 3.44 -2.44
N HIS A 148 1.63 3.00 -3.67
CA HIS A 148 1.82 3.82 -4.87
C HIS A 148 0.82 4.99 -4.94
N THR A 149 -0.41 4.84 -4.46
CA THR A 149 -1.34 5.96 -4.39
C THR A 149 -0.89 7.01 -3.38
N ALA A 150 -0.41 6.60 -2.20
CA ALA A 150 0.16 7.51 -1.20
C ALA A 150 1.39 8.27 -1.75
N LEU A 151 2.33 7.55 -2.37
CA LEU A 151 3.53 8.16 -2.96
C LEU A 151 3.19 9.08 -4.14
N SER A 152 2.16 8.75 -4.93
CA SER A 152 1.69 9.59 -6.04
C SER A 152 1.04 10.87 -5.52
N ASP A 153 0.32 10.79 -4.41
CA ASP A 153 -0.25 11.95 -3.74
C ASP A 153 0.84 12.89 -3.23
N ILE A 154 1.82 12.36 -2.50
CA ILE A 154 2.99 13.12 -2.05
C ILE A 154 3.69 13.78 -3.24
N GLN A 155 3.92 13.06 -4.35
CA GLN A 155 4.63 13.60 -5.51
C GLN A 155 3.87 14.76 -6.18
N LYS A 156 2.53 14.74 -6.13
CA LYS A 156 1.69 15.77 -6.75
C LYS A 156 1.43 16.95 -5.82
N THR A 157 1.25 16.72 -4.53
CA THR A 157 0.74 17.75 -3.60
C THR A 157 1.81 18.41 -2.73
N PHE A 158 2.95 17.75 -2.44
CA PHE A 158 3.98 18.26 -1.53
C PHE A 158 5.01 19.18 -2.19
N SER A 159 4.73 19.69 -3.40
CA SER A 159 5.66 20.59 -4.07
C SER A 159 5.93 21.85 -3.25
N GLY A 160 7.22 22.20 -3.09
CA GLY A 160 7.64 23.42 -2.41
C GLY A 160 7.68 23.35 -0.88
N VAL A 161 7.45 22.18 -0.26
CA VAL A 161 7.63 21.99 1.18
C VAL A 161 9.08 22.28 1.60
N LYS A 162 9.25 22.71 2.84
CA LYS A 162 10.55 23.04 3.46
C LYS A 162 10.94 22.03 4.53
N TRP A 163 9.96 21.47 5.22
CA TRP A 163 10.16 20.50 6.30
C TRP A 163 9.26 19.31 6.11
N PHE A 164 9.80 18.13 6.41
CA PHE A 164 9.02 16.90 6.57
C PHE A 164 8.94 16.55 8.06
N VAL A 165 7.79 16.08 8.51
CA VAL A 165 7.64 15.35 9.77
C VAL A 165 7.29 13.91 9.40
N GLU A 166 8.23 13.00 9.70
CA GLU A 166 8.06 11.56 9.53
C GLU A 166 7.44 11.02 10.81
N GLY A 167 6.20 10.52 10.77
CA GLY A 167 5.49 10.06 11.96
C GLY A 167 5.34 8.54 11.98
N ASP A 168 5.60 7.93 13.13
CA ASP A 168 5.41 6.50 13.43
C ASP A 168 4.76 6.38 14.82
N ILE A 169 3.66 5.63 14.90
CA ILE A 169 2.96 5.40 16.17
C ILE A 169 3.55 4.15 16.83
N LYS A 170 3.99 4.27 18.08
CA LYS A 170 4.64 3.19 18.81
C LYS A 170 3.68 2.04 19.09
N GLY A 171 3.96 0.87 18.50
CA GLY A 171 3.19 -0.35 18.77
C GLY A 171 1.69 -0.20 18.49
N PHE A 172 1.31 0.50 17.45
CA PHE A 172 -0.07 0.93 17.19
C PHE A 172 -1.11 -0.18 17.39
N PHE A 173 -0.94 -1.33 16.69
CA PHE A 173 -1.90 -2.43 16.77
C PHE A 173 -2.00 -3.05 18.17
N ASP A 174 -0.93 -3.00 18.95
CA ASP A 174 -0.90 -3.56 20.31
C ASP A 174 -1.46 -2.58 21.36
N ASN A 175 -1.56 -1.28 21.01
CA ASN A 175 -1.94 -0.21 21.93
C ASN A 175 -3.30 0.45 21.61
N ILE A 176 -4.08 -0.09 20.68
CA ILE A 176 -5.45 0.40 20.43
C ILE A 176 -6.28 0.22 21.70
N ASN A 177 -6.81 1.31 22.24
CA ASN A 177 -7.70 1.26 23.40
C ASN A 177 -9.09 0.77 22.97
N HIS A 178 -9.54 -0.34 23.57
CA HIS A 178 -10.82 -0.98 23.22
C HIS A 178 -12.02 -0.07 23.50
N GLU A 179 -12.04 0.66 24.61
CA GLU A 179 -13.17 1.52 24.96
C GLU A 179 -13.29 2.72 24.03
N ILE A 180 -12.16 3.34 23.68
CA ILE A 180 -12.14 4.43 22.70
C ILE A 180 -12.60 3.90 21.32
N LEU A 181 -12.11 2.74 20.89
CA LEU A 181 -12.54 2.13 19.60
C LEU A 181 -14.05 1.86 19.60
N ILE A 182 -14.56 1.25 20.66
CA ILE A 182 -16.00 0.99 20.80
C ILE A 182 -16.80 2.30 20.83
N GLY A 183 -16.31 3.33 21.53
CA GLY A 183 -16.91 4.67 21.51
C GLY A 183 -17.01 5.24 20.09
N ILE A 184 -15.94 5.14 19.30
CA ILE A 184 -15.93 5.60 17.91
C ILE A 184 -16.93 4.80 17.06
N LEU A 185 -17.01 3.48 17.24
CA LEU A 185 -17.97 2.66 16.51
C LEU A 185 -19.42 3.01 16.86
N LYS A 186 -19.73 3.29 18.14
CA LYS A 186 -21.05 3.70 18.63
C LYS A 186 -21.50 5.08 18.11
N GLU A 187 -20.59 5.89 17.61
CA GLU A 187 -20.99 7.13 16.92
C GLU A 187 -21.87 6.86 15.69
N ARG A 188 -21.70 5.71 15.04
CA ARG A 188 -22.42 5.34 13.82
C ARG A 188 -23.28 4.08 13.97
N ILE A 189 -22.95 3.20 14.91
CA ILE A 189 -23.58 1.88 15.08
C ILE A 189 -24.35 1.87 16.38
N ALA A 190 -25.68 1.74 16.30
CA ALA A 190 -26.58 1.64 17.44
C ALA A 190 -26.92 0.18 17.82
N ASP A 191 -26.46 -0.81 17.01
CA ASP A 191 -26.70 -2.24 17.28
C ASP A 191 -25.76 -2.77 18.36
N GLU A 192 -26.24 -2.89 19.59
CA GLU A 192 -25.47 -3.39 20.73
C GLU A 192 -25.05 -4.87 20.57
N ARG A 193 -25.79 -5.70 19.83
CA ARG A 193 -25.39 -7.09 19.55
C ARG A 193 -24.15 -7.12 18.66
N PHE A 194 -24.12 -6.25 17.64
CA PHE A 194 -22.97 -6.10 16.78
C PHE A 194 -21.75 -5.59 17.57
N ILE A 195 -21.93 -4.60 18.41
CA ILE A 195 -20.87 -4.06 19.28
C ILE A 195 -20.34 -5.12 20.25
N ARG A 196 -21.23 -5.92 20.88
CA ARG A 196 -20.79 -7.04 21.73
C ARG A 196 -19.93 -8.05 20.96
N LEU A 197 -20.29 -8.38 19.73
CA LEU A 197 -19.47 -9.27 18.91
C LEU A 197 -18.07 -8.69 18.64
N ILE A 198 -17.97 -7.40 18.33
CA ILE A 198 -16.66 -6.74 18.19
C ILE A 198 -15.85 -6.82 19.49
N ARG A 199 -16.47 -6.57 20.64
CA ARG A 199 -15.80 -6.74 21.96
C ARG A 199 -15.32 -8.17 22.18
N LYS A 200 -16.11 -9.17 21.81
CA LYS A 200 -15.70 -10.59 21.89
C LYS A 200 -14.42 -10.83 21.06
N PHE A 201 -14.32 -10.29 19.86
CA PHE A 201 -13.10 -10.39 19.04
C PHE A 201 -11.88 -9.66 19.64
N LEU A 202 -12.08 -8.48 20.20
CA LEU A 202 -11.01 -7.70 20.84
C LEU A 202 -10.46 -8.42 22.08
N ASN A 203 -11.33 -9.06 22.85
CA ASN A 203 -11.01 -9.73 24.11
C ASN A 203 -10.67 -11.23 23.96
N ALA A 204 -10.67 -11.76 22.74
CA ALA A 204 -10.46 -13.21 22.51
C ALA A 204 -9.09 -13.73 22.98
N GLY A 205 -8.11 -12.85 23.20
CA GLY A 205 -6.79 -13.25 23.65
C GLY A 205 -5.92 -13.90 22.58
N TYR A 206 -4.81 -14.46 23.03
CA TYR A 206 -3.92 -15.23 22.16
C TYR A 206 -3.24 -16.38 22.91
N ILE A 207 -2.82 -17.38 22.16
CA ILE A 207 -2.04 -18.51 22.68
C ILE A 207 -0.59 -18.35 22.18
N GLU A 208 0.34 -18.38 23.12
CA GLU A 208 1.78 -18.34 22.90
C GLU A 208 2.43 -19.45 23.74
N ASP A 209 3.24 -20.29 23.11
CA ASP A 209 3.91 -21.43 23.78
C ASP A 209 2.96 -22.27 24.67
N TRP A 210 1.74 -22.52 24.13
CA TRP A 210 0.64 -23.26 24.79
C TRP A 210 0.01 -22.56 26.00
N ASN A 211 0.45 -21.32 26.33
CA ASN A 211 -0.15 -20.51 27.39
C ASN A 211 -1.16 -19.52 26.82
N PHE A 212 -2.30 -19.38 27.48
CA PHE A 212 -3.31 -18.39 27.15
C PHE A 212 -2.97 -17.05 27.77
N HIS A 213 -3.12 -15.98 26.99
CA HIS A 213 -2.94 -14.60 27.39
C HIS A 213 -4.17 -13.77 27.05
N ASN A 214 -4.65 -12.99 28.01
CA ASN A 214 -5.73 -12.04 27.79
C ASN A 214 -5.25 -10.85 26.94
N SER A 215 -6.16 -10.31 26.12
CA SER A 215 -5.96 -9.04 25.41
C SER A 215 -6.74 -7.93 26.09
N TYR A 216 -6.05 -7.03 26.78
CA TYR A 216 -6.66 -5.86 27.42
C TYR A 216 -6.61 -4.61 26.53
N SER A 217 -5.77 -4.63 25.52
CA SER A 217 -5.61 -3.59 24.50
C SER A 217 -5.18 -4.21 23.18
N GLY A 218 -5.32 -3.45 22.12
CA GLY A 218 -4.85 -3.84 20.80
C GLY A 218 -5.82 -4.70 20.00
N THR A 219 -5.49 -4.83 18.72
CA THR A 219 -6.13 -5.79 17.81
C THR A 219 -5.07 -6.78 17.34
N PRO A 220 -5.38 -8.09 17.26
CA PRO A 220 -4.39 -9.06 16.83
C PRO A 220 -3.77 -8.68 15.48
N GLN A 221 -2.44 -8.47 15.44
CA GLN A 221 -1.73 -8.28 14.16
C GLN A 221 -1.86 -9.57 13.34
N GLY A 222 -2.70 -9.54 12.30
CA GLY A 222 -3.02 -10.70 11.47
C GLY A 222 -4.51 -11.07 11.45
N GLY A 223 -5.33 -10.48 12.33
CA GLY A 223 -6.79 -10.56 12.23
C GLY A 223 -7.30 -9.89 10.95
N ILE A 224 -8.34 -10.45 10.34
CA ILE A 224 -8.90 -9.94 9.08
C ILE A 224 -9.61 -8.61 9.29
N VAL A 225 -10.23 -8.40 10.44
CA VAL A 225 -10.95 -7.17 10.79
C VAL A 225 -10.01 -6.07 11.30
N SER A 226 -8.82 -6.41 11.81
CA SER A 226 -7.91 -5.46 12.44
C SER A 226 -7.54 -4.26 11.57
N PRO A 227 -7.29 -4.39 10.25
CA PRO A 227 -6.96 -3.26 9.38
C PRO A 227 -8.08 -2.22 9.24
N ILE A 228 -9.34 -2.64 9.15
CA ILE A 228 -10.47 -1.69 9.05
C ILE A 228 -10.72 -1.00 10.40
N LEU A 229 -10.63 -1.72 11.52
CA LEU A 229 -10.73 -1.14 12.86
C LEU A 229 -9.61 -0.10 13.10
N ALA A 230 -8.40 -0.40 12.66
CA ALA A 230 -7.26 0.51 12.70
C ALA A 230 -7.53 1.80 11.91
N ASN A 231 -8.10 1.70 10.71
CA ASN A 231 -8.46 2.87 9.92
C ASN A 231 -9.60 3.68 10.57
N ILE A 232 -10.62 3.03 11.13
CA ILE A 232 -11.71 3.71 11.86
C ILE A 232 -11.15 4.48 13.07
N TYR A 233 -10.22 3.89 13.80
CA TYR A 233 -9.57 4.51 14.93
C TYR A 233 -8.75 5.75 14.54
N LEU A 234 -7.91 5.62 13.49
CA LEU A 234 -7.04 6.69 13.01
C LEU A 234 -7.75 7.72 12.12
N ASP A 235 -8.99 7.50 11.72
CA ASP A 235 -9.79 8.50 11.01
C ASP A 235 -9.99 9.76 11.87
N LYS A 236 -9.99 9.62 13.20
CA LYS A 236 -9.99 10.77 14.13
C LYS A 236 -8.74 11.65 13.95
N LEU A 237 -7.57 11.02 13.76
CA LEU A 237 -6.33 11.75 13.43
C LEU A 237 -6.43 12.41 12.05
N ASP A 238 -6.97 11.72 11.05
CA ASP A 238 -7.10 12.27 9.70
C ASP A 238 -8.02 13.49 9.68
N LYS A 239 -9.13 13.45 10.41
CA LYS A 239 -10.06 14.60 10.58
C LYS A 239 -9.41 15.75 11.35
N PHE A 240 -8.69 15.45 12.44
CA PHE A 240 -7.91 16.46 13.16
C PHE A 240 -6.90 17.15 12.24
N MET A 241 -6.16 16.39 11.44
CA MET A 241 -5.19 16.93 10.50
C MET A 241 -5.81 17.77 9.40
N LYS A 242 -7.03 17.45 8.98
CA LYS A 242 -7.78 18.25 8.01
C LYS A 242 -8.14 19.62 8.59
N GLU A 243 -8.75 19.64 9.77
CA GLU A 243 -9.10 20.89 10.48
C GLU A 243 -7.83 21.71 10.79
N TYR A 244 -6.76 21.03 11.22
CA TYR A 244 -5.47 21.67 11.48
C TYR A 244 -4.90 22.32 10.22
N THR A 245 -5.00 21.64 9.08
CA THR A 245 -4.55 22.15 7.78
C THR A 245 -5.33 23.42 7.39
N GLU A 246 -6.64 23.43 7.57
CA GLU A 246 -7.50 24.59 7.27
C GLU A 246 -7.13 25.80 8.12
N LYS A 247 -6.82 25.60 9.40
CA LYS A 247 -6.39 26.68 10.33
C LYS A 247 -4.97 27.15 10.06
N PHE A 248 -4.06 26.25 9.67
CA PHE A 248 -2.65 26.55 9.44
C PHE A 248 -2.39 27.23 8.11
N ASP A 249 -3.13 26.87 7.05
CA ASP A 249 -2.93 27.32 5.69
C ASP A 249 -3.22 28.84 5.56
N LYS A 250 -2.19 29.60 5.12
CA LYS A 250 -2.29 31.04 4.88
C LYS A 250 -1.82 31.39 3.47
N GLY A 251 -2.41 32.44 2.90
CA GLY A 251 -2.03 32.99 1.61
C GLY A 251 -2.37 32.09 0.41
N LYS A 252 -2.64 32.69 -0.74
CA LYS A 252 -2.84 31.98 -2.02
C LYS A 252 -1.53 31.78 -2.76
N GLU A 253 -0.68 32.80 -2.76
CA GLU A 253 0.61 32.83 -3.46
C GLU A 253 1.69 33.46 -2.57
N ARG A 254 2.96 33.07 -2.79
CA ARG A 254 4.10 33.68 -2.11
C ARG A 254 4.33 35.08 -2.65
N LYS A 255 4.73 36.00 -1.77
CA LYS A 255 5.25 37.31 -2.18
C LYS A 255 6.43 37.13 -3.11
N ARG A 256 6.48 37.88 -4.19
CA ARG A 256 7.60 37.85 -5.15
C ARG A 256 8.83 38.50 -4.56
N THR A 257 10.00 37.97 -4.88
CA THR A 257 11.27 38.55 -4.45
C THR A 257 11.52 39.90 -5.18
N LYS A 258 12.14 40.85 -4.47
CA LYS A 258 12.50 42.15 -5.08
C LYS A 258 13.34 41.98 -6.36
N GLN A 259 14.25 40.99 -6.39
CA GLN A 259 15.08 40.67 -7.55
C GLN A 259 14.26 40.16 -8.74
N ALA A 260 13.29 39.24 -8.51
CA ALA A 260 12.43 38.75 -9.58
C ALA A 260 11.58 39.86 -10.21
N VAL A 261 11.00 40.73 -9.38
CA VAL A 261 10.23 41.91 -9.84
C VAL A 261 11.10 42.88 -10.64
N SER A 262 12.31 43.18 -10.14
CA SER A 262 13.26 44.08 -10.85
C SER A 262 13.65 43.53 -12.23
N LEU A 263 14.02 42.25 -12.30
CA LEU A 263 14.41 41.60 -13.56
C LEU A 263 13.26 41.51 -14.55
N GLU A 264 12.06 41.27 -14.08
CA GLU A 264 10.85 41.30 -14.91
C GLU A 264 10.57 42.70 -15.46
N GLY A 265 10.69 43.72 -14.62
CA GLY A 265 10.57 45.12 -15.06
C GLY A 265 11.60 45.49 -16.13
N LYS A 266 12.87 45.07 -15.97
CA LYS A 266 13.93 45.26 -16.99
C LYS A 266 13.55 44.56 -18.30
N ARG A 267 13.13 43.34 -18.25
CA ARG A 267 12.67 42.56 -19.43
C ARG A 267 11.47 43.19 -20.12
N HIS A 268 10.50 43.68 -19.36
CA HIS A 268 9.31 44.33 -19.90
C HIS A 268 9.65 45.65 -20.62
N ARG A 269 10.58 46.46 -20.08
CA ARG A 269 11.08 47.66 -20.74
C ARG A 269 11.75 47.35 -22.08
N ILE A 270 12.59 46.30 -22.14
CA ILE A 270 13.22 45.86 -23.39
C ILE A 270 12.17 45.40 -24.41
N LEU A 271 11.15 44.65 -23.99
CA LEU A 271 10.08 44.23 -24.88
C LEU A 271 9.29 45.40 -25.47
N LYS A 272 9.07 46.46 -24.68
CA LYS A 272 8.46 47.70 -25.19
C LYS A 272 9.36 48.38 -26.25
N LYS A 273 10.68 48.50 -25.98
CA LYS A 273 11.65 49.05 -26.95
C LYS A 273 11.70 48.23 -28.23
N LEU A 274 11.72 46.89 -28.15
CA LEU A 274 11.73 46.00 -29.31
C LEU A 274 10.53 46.15 -30.27
N LYS A 275 9.41 46.72 -29.80
CA LYS A 275 8.23 47.00 -30.65
C LYS A 275 8.43 48.26 -31.52
N VAL A 276 9.30 49.17 -31.14
CA VAL A 276 9.46 50.46 -31.77
C VAL A 276 10.77 50.54 -32.60
N VAL A 277 11.82 49.85 -32.16
CA VAL A 277 13.15 49.89 -32.80
C VAL A 277 13.12 49.16 -34.15
N LYS A 278 13.53 49.91 -35.23
CA LYS A 278 13.64 49.43 -36.62
C LYS A 278 15.08 49.03 -36.99
N ASP A 279 16.09 49.64 -36.32
CA ASP A 279 17.49 49.32 -36.59
C ASP A 279 17.84 47.89 -36.19
N LYS A 280 18.50 47.15 -37.09
CA LYS A 280 18.85 45.73 -36.91
C LYS A 280 19.91 45.51 -35.81
N ASN A 281 20.89 46.43 -35.70
CA ASN A 281 21.98 46.31 -34.75
C ASN A 281 21.47 46.56 -33.32
N GLU A 282 20.71 47.64 -33.12
CA GLU A 282 20.08 47.96 -31.84
C GLU A 282 19.09 46.88 -31.42
N ARG A 283 18.31 46.34 -32.35
CA ARG A 283 17.40 45.23 -32.12
C ARG A 283 18.13 43.96 -31.65
N SER A 284 19.27 43.64 -32.25
CA SER A 284 20.08 42.49 -31.89
C SER A 284 20.65 42.62 -30.46
N GLU A 285 21.12 43.82 -30.10
CA GLU A 285 21.63 44.11 -28.76
C GLU A 285 20.52 44.03 -27.70
N LEU A 286 19.34 44.57 -27.95
CA LEU A 286 18.19 44.45 -27.07
C LEU A 286 17.76 42.99 -26.86
N ILE A 287 17.80 42.15 -27.89
CA ILE A 287 17.53 40.72 -27.78
C ILE A 287 18.60 40.04 -26.92
N ARG A 288 19.88 40.41 -27.06
CA ARG A 288 20.97 39.89 -26.23
C ARG A 288 20.76 40.23 -24.77
N GLN A 289 20.43 41.48 -24.46
CA GLN A 289 20.13 41.95 -23.10
C GLN A 289 18.88 41.24 -22.51
N TYR A 290 17.83 41.09 -23.30
CA TYR A 290 16.64 40.33 -22.87
C TYR A 290 16.97 38.90 -22.48
N LYS A 291 17.76 38.18 -23.29
CA LYS A 291 18.21 36.81 -23.02
C LYS A 291 19.11 36.75 -21.78
N ALA A 292 19.97 37.76 -21.57
CA ALA A 292 20.82 37.85 -20.37
C ALA A 292 19.97 37.96 -19.09
N TYR A 293 19.00 38.90 -19.05
CA TYR A 293 18.10 39.07 -17.92
C TYR A 293 17.18 37.84 -17.73
N GLN A 294 16.79 37.16 -18.79
CA GLN A 294 16.05 35.88 -18.69
C GLN A 294 16.92 34.82 -18.03
N LYS A 295 18.18 34.68 -18.43
CA LYS A 295 19.12 33.71 -17.86
C LYS A 295 19.42 34.04 -16.38
N GLU A 296 19.65 35.30 -16.06
CA GLU A 296 19.85 35.78 -14.69
C GLU A 296 18.65 35.48 -13.80
N GLY A 297 17.42 35.80 -14.26
CA GLY A 297 16.18 35.52 -13.50
C GLY A 297 15.96 34.05 -13.21
N LEU A 298 16.54 33.15 -14.00
CA LEU A 298 16.45 31.69 -13.69
C LEU A 298 17.37 31.24 -12.54
N GLN A 299 18.29 32.10 -12.07
CA GLN A 299 19.16 31.79 -10.93
C GLN A 299 18.48 32.10 -9.59
N TYR A 300 17.49 32.99 -9.58
CA TYR A 300 16.79 33.43 -8.38
C TYR A 300 15.42 32.75 -8.24
N SER A 301 14.96 32.57 -6.99
CA SER A 301 13.59 32.15 -6.73
C SER A 301 12.63 33.29 -7.07
N ASP A 302 11.54 32.99 -7.78
CA ASP A 302 10.50 33.98 -8.09
C ASP A 302 9.71 34.37 -6.82
N GLY A 303 9.30 33.40 -6.01
CA GLY A 303 8.63 33.65 -4.72
C GLY A 303 9.62 33.68 -3.55
N ASP A 304 9.35 34.55 -2.59
CA ASP A 304 10.10 34.64 -1.34
C ASP A 304 9.94 33.35 -0.54
N GLU A 305 11.05 32.71 -0.23
CA GLU A 305 11.05 31.46 0.52
C GLU A 305 10.81 31.66 2.02
N MET A 306 11.01 32.88 2.51
CA MET A 306 10.83 33.28 3.90
C MET A 306 9.51 34.04 4.14
N ASP A 307 8.59 34.03 3.18
CA ASP A 307 7.32 34.71 3.30
C ASP A 307 6.48 34.11 4.43
N MET A 308 6.37 34.86 5.54
CA MET A 308 5.60 34.49 6.73
C MET A 308 4.08 34.43 6.48
N ASN A 309 3.59 35.06 5.42
CA ASN A 309 2.18 35.09 5.05
C ASN A 309 1.77 33.94 4.11
N TYR A 310 2.73 33.10 3.73
CA TYR A 310 2.47 31.93 2.90
C TYR A 310 2.88 30.66 3.64
N ARG A 311 1.90 30.00 4.25
CA ARG A 311 2.10 28.77 5.01
C ARG A 311 1.16 27.69 4.48
N LYS A 312 1.66 26.48 4.30
CA LYS A 312 0.87 25.33 3.81
C LYS A 312 1.29 24.06 4.53
N LEU A 313 0.28 23.26 4.90
CA LEU A 313 0.46 21.95 5.45
C LEU A 313 -0.08 20.89 4.47
N LYS A 314 0.65 19.81 4.30
CA LYS A 314 0.26 18.65 3.50
C LYS A 314 0.41 17.41 4.37
N TYR A 315 -0.55 16.50 4.31
CA TYR A 315 -0.61 15.31 5.13
C TYR A 315 -0.96 14.10 4.29
N VAL A 316 -0.28 12.98 4.51
CA VAL A 316 -0.59 11.67 3.91
C VAL A 316 -0.31 10.59 4.93
N ARG A 317 -1.25 9.64 5.11
CA ARG A 317 -1.13 8.50 6.01
C ARG A 317 -1.23 7.17 5.26
N TYR A 318 -0.44 6.22 5.70
CA TYR A 318 -0.53 4.82 5.27
C TYR A 318 -0.48 3.91 6.49
N ALA A 319 -1.62 3.40 6.92
CA ALA A 319 -1.78 2.69 8.19
C ALA A 319 -1.34 3.56 9.39
N ASP A 320 -0.36 3.11 10.15
CA ASP A 320 0.26 3.80 11.29
C ASP A 320 1.39 4.78 10.90
N ASP A 321 1.94 4.65 9.68
CA ASP A 321 2.94 5.58 9.16
C ASP A 321 2.28 6.81 8.52
N PHE A 322 2.78 8.02 8.82
CA PHE A 322 2.33 9.24 8.16
C PHE A 322 3.48 10.17 7.80
N LEU A 323 3.27 10.99 6.78
CA LEU A 323 4.21 12.02 6.35
C LEU A 323 3.51 13.37 6.26
N ILE A 324 4.09 14.38 6.91
CA ILE A 324 3.62 15.75 6.84
C ILE A 324 4.66 16.58 6.09
N GLY A 325 4.19 17.40 5.15
CA GLY A 325 5.02 18.38 4.44
C GLY A 325 4.61 19.79 4.81
N ILE A 326 5.55 20.60 5.26
CA ILE A 326 5.29 21.94 5.79
C ILE A 326 6.00 22.97 4.94
N ILE A 327 5.25 23.97 4.48
CA ILE A 327 5.75 25.23 3.96
C ILE A 327 5.64 26.24 5.11
N GLY A 328 6.73 26.50 5.80
CA GLY A 328 6.79 27.33 7.01
C GLY A 328 8.18 27.27 7.64
N SER A 329 8.29 27.72 8.88
CA SER A 329 9.51 27.69 9.67
C SER A 329 9.78 26.31 10.28
N LYS A 330 10.98 26.08 10.80
CA LYS A 330 11.30 24.89 11.60
C LYS A 330 10.48 24.84 12.88
N GLN A 331 10.22 26.01 13.47
CA GLN A 331 9.41 26.12 14.67
C GLN A 331 7.96 25.66 14.42
N ASP A 332 7.39 25.98 13.26
CA ASP A 332 6.08 25.44 12.88
C ASP A 332 6.08 23.91 12.86
N ALA A 333 7.14 23.29 12.33
CA ALA A 333 7.25 21.82 12.29
C ALA A 333 7.35 21.19 13.69
N ILE A 334 8.01 21.89 14.63
CA ILE A 334 8.11 21.45 16.04
C ILE A 334 6.74 21.54 16.71
N ILE A 335 6.05 22.67 16.56
CA ILE A 335 4.72 22.88 17.14
C ILE A 335 3.73 21.83 16.60
N ILE A 336 3.69 21.62 15.29
CA ILE A 336 2.81 20.64 14.67
C ILE A 336 3.09 19.21 15.20
N LYS A 337 4.37 18.85 15.38
CA LYS A 337 4.73 17.54 15.95
C LYS A 337 4.20 17.39 17.38
N GLU A 338 4.35 18.40 18.22
CA GLU A 338 3.86 18.36 19.61
C GLU A 338 2.33 18.34 19.67
N ASP A 339 1.64 19.13 18.86
CA ASP A 339 0.19 19.14 18.81
C ASP A 339 -0.39 17.77 18.39
N ILE A 340 0.24 17.09 17.43
CA ILE A 340 -0.13 15.73 17.05
C ILE A 340 0.15 14.75 18.19
N LYS A 341 1.28 14.87 18.87
CA LYS A 341 1.64 14.03 20.01
C LYS A 341 0.60 14.16 21.12
N ASN A 342 0.20 15.38 21.45
CA ASN A 342 -0.82 15.65 22.46
C ASN A 342 -2.20 15.11 22.03
N PHE A 343 -2.61 15.34 20.78
CA PHE A 343 -3.87 14.81 20.26
C PHE A 343 -3.91 13.27 20.33
N LEU A 344 -2.84 12.59 19.89
CA LEU A 344 -2.76 11.12 19.93
C LEU A 344 -2.84 10.61 21.37
N TYR A 345 -2.16 11.25 22.29
CA TYR A 345 -2.15 10.85 23.70
C TYR A 345 -3.52 11.08 24.37
N GLU A 346 -4.06 12.27 24.26
CA GLU A 346 -5.28 12.68 24.98
C GLU A 346 -6.56 12.06 24.38
N LYS A 347 -6.66 11.98 23.04
CA LYS A 347 -7.88 11.56 22.36
C LYS A 347 -7.88 10.09 21.96
N LEU A 348 -6.70 9.53 21.70
CA LEU A 348 -6.57 8.17 21.20
C LEU A 348 -5.74 7.26 22.11
N ALA A 349 -5.26 7.72 23.26
CA ALA A 349 -4.40 6.98 24.16
C ALA A 349 -3.21 6.29 23.43
N LEU A 350 -2.66 6.97 22.40
CA LEU A 350 -1.55 6.50 21.59
C LEU A 350 -0.31 7.35 21.82
N THR A 351 0.86 6.74 21.64
CA THR A 351 2.15 7.42 21.82
C THR A 351 2.91 7.47 20.51
N LEU A 352 3.42 8.65 20.12
CA LEU A 352 4.38 8.76 19.01
C LEU A 352 5.71 8.10 19.37
N SER A 353 6.35 7.48 18.40
CA SER A 353 7.71 6.98 18.54
C SER A 353 8.70 8.14 18.39
N ASP A 354 9.23 8.65 19.51
CA ASP A 354 10.18 9.79 19.48
C ASP A 354 11.45 9.46 18.67
N GLU A 355 11.92 8.21 18.69
CA GLU A 355 13.09 7.76 17.93
C GLU A 355 12.88 7.75 16.41
N LYS A 356 11.64 7.55 15.95
CA LYS A 356 11.32 7.45 14.54
C LYS A 356 10.60 8.68 14.00
N THR A 357 10.02 9.50 14.87
CA THR A 357 9.32 10.73 14.47
C THR A 357 10.34 11.86 14.31
N LEU A 358 10.83 12.01 13.07
CA LEU A 358 11.90 12.93 12.73
C LEU A 358 11.37 14.18 12.04
N ILE A 359 12.03 15.32 12.31
CA ILE A 359 11.83 16.57 11.55
C ILE A 359 13.01 16.69 10.59
N THR A 360 12.76 16.51 9.29
CA THR A 360 13.78 16.46 8.26
C THR A 360 13.64 17.67 7.32
N HIS A 361 14.74 18.40 7.08
CA HIS A 361 14.71 19.48 6.08
C HIS A 361 14.48 18.90 4.68
N ALA A 362 13.65 19.55 3.88
CA ALA A 362 13.16 18.99 2.61
C ALA A 362 14.24 18.71 1.55
N GLU A 363 15.44 19.31 1.67
CA GLU A 363 16.60 18.98 0.82
C GLU A 363 17.25 17.65 1.22
N ASN A 364 17.05 17.21 2.46
CA ASN A 364 17.46 15.90 2.97
C ASN A 364 16.35 14.87 2.70
N ALA A 365 16.74 13.60 2.68
CA ALA A 365 15.81 12.53 2.37
C ALA A 365 15.01 12.09 3.61
N ALA A 366 13.72 12.37 3.63
CA ALA A 366 12.76 11.74 4.53
C ALA A 366 12.46 10.31 4.06
N LYS A 367 12.22 9.39 4.98
CA LYS A 367 11.92 7.98 4.68
C LYS A 367 10.44 7.71 4.87
N PHE A 368 9.76 7.32 3.80
CA PHE A 368 8.35 6.92 3.87
C PHE A 368 8.07 5.77 2.91
N LEU A 369 7.42 4.72 3.41
CA LEU A 369 7.09 3.51 2.63
C LEU A 369 8.29 2.94 1.85
N GLY A 370 9.47 2.93 2.47
CA GLY A 370 10.69 2.40 1.84
C GLY A 370 11.30 3.23 0.73
N TYR A 371 10.74 4.40 0.44
CA TYR A 371 11.30 5.40 -0.45
C TYR A 371 12.03 6.50 0.33
N GLU A 372 12.99 7.13 -0.31
CA GLU A 372 13.60 8.38 0.10
C GLU A 372 12.91 9.53 -0.62
N ILE A 373 12.35 10.48 0.15
CA ILE A 373 11.55 11.60 -0.35
C ILE A 373 12.27 12.90 -0.03
N PHE A 374 12.52 13.70 -1.05
CA PHE A 374 13.16 15.01 -0.88
C PHE A 374 12.70 16.01 -1.96
N VAL A 375 12.90 17.29 -1.70
CA VAL A 375 12.64 18.37 -2.65
C VAL A 375 13.91 18.68 -3.42
N ARG A 376 13.86 18.53 -4.74
CA ARG A 376 15.02 18.86 -5.58
C ARG A 376 15.21 20.37 -5.65
N LYS A 377 16.41 20.82 -5.31
CA LYS A 377 16.91 22.18 -5.59
C LYS A 377 17.87 22.07 -6.75
N SER A 378 17.52 22.67 -7.88
CA SER A 378 18.36 22.67 -9.07
C SER A 378 18.16 23.97 -9.84
N ASN A 379 19.26 24.54 -10.28
CA ASN A 379 19.28 25.68 -11.21
C ASN A 379 19.43 25.24 -12.67
N ASP A 380 19.37 23.93 -12.95
CA ASP A 380 19.43 23.41 -14.32
C ASP A 380 18.32 24.01 -15.17
N THR A 381 18.67 24.44 -16.36
CA THR A 381 17.73 25.03 -17.31
C THR A 381 17.57 24.16 -18.55
N LYS A 382 16.35 24.09 -19.07
CA LYS A 382 16.01 23.38 -20.29
C LYS A 382 15.02 24.21 -21.11
N ARG A 383 15.15 24.15 -22.44
CA ARG A 383 14.13 24.71 -23.32
C ARG A 383 12.89 23.84 -23.34
N SER A 384 11.72 24.46 -23.18
CA SER A 384 10.44 23.81 -23.37
C SER A 384 10.21 23.46 -24.86
N LYS A 385 9.17 22.67 -25.15
CA LYS A 385 8.75 22.41 -26.55
C LYS A 385 8.43 23.69 -27.36
N TYR A 386 8.17 24.79 -26.67
CA TYR A 386 7.93 26.12 -27.29
C TYR A 386 9.18 27.02 -27.30
N GLY A 387 10.40 26.47 -27.11
CA GLY A 387 11.65 27.22 -27.11
C GLY A 387 11.92 28.06 -25.85
N VAL A 388 11.00 28.16 -24.91
CA VAL A 388 11.15 28.97 -23.69
C VAL A 388 12.11 28.30 -22.72
N LEU A 389 13.14 29.03 -22.27
CA LEU A 389 14.10 28.59 -21.27
C LEU A 389 13.43 28.58 -19.89
N ARG A 390 13.45 27.43 -19.19
CA ARG A 390 12.84 27.25 -17.86
C ARG A 390 13.78 26.47 -16.97
N ARG A 391 13.68 26.69 -15.65
CA ARG A 391 14.28 25.78 -14.66
C ARG A 391 13.58 24.42 -14.69
N VAL A 392 14.37 23.36 -14.57
CA VAL A 392 13.85 21.99 -14.62
C VAL A 392 13.83 21.40 -13.21
N PHE A 393 12.68 20.87 -12.82
CA PHE A 393 12.50 20.10 -11.58
C PHE A 393 12.78 20.84 -10.26
N ASN A 394 12.91 22.18 -10.27
CA ASN A 394 13.11 22.93 -9.05
C ASN A 394 11.86 22.85 -8.14
N LYS A 395 12.07 22.67 -6.84
CA LYS A 395 11.03 22.54 -5.80
C LYS A 395 10.03 21.38 -5.98
N ARG A 396 10.31 20.45 -6.90
CA ARG A 396 9.48 19.26 -7.08
C ARG A 396 9.95 18.13 -6.18
N ILE A 397 8.98 17.39 -5.65
CA ILE A 397 9.24 16.16 -4.90
C ILE A 397 9.94 15.13 -5.79
N GLN A 398 11.00 14.57 -5.26
CA GLN A 398 11.70 13.42 -5.82
C GLN A 398 11.45 12.22 -4.94
N LEU A 399 11.07 11.13 -5.56
CA LEU A 399 11.01 9.81 -4.94
C LEU A 399 12.27 9.06 -5.37
N ALA A 400 13.05 8.58 -4.43
CA ALA A 400 14.27 7.85 -4.73
C ALA A 400 14.30 6.49 -4.03
N LEU A 401 15.01 5.58 -4.65
CA LEU A 401 15.42 4.32 -4.06
C LEU A 401 16.70 4.57 -3.27
N GLY A 402 16.71 4.24 -1.98
CA GLY A 402 17.89 4.38 -1.13
C GLY A 402 19.07 3.55 -1.65
N LYS A 403 20.28 4.08 -1.50
CA LYS A 403 21.52 3.48 -2.05
C LYS A 403 21.71 2.02 -1.67
N ASP A 404 21.37 1.64 -0.45
CA ASP A 404 21.58 0.29 0.09
C ASP A 404 20.37 -0.65 -0.09
N THR A 405 19.25 -0.15 -0.60
CA THR A 405 18.01 -0.94 -0.61
C THR A 405 18.15 -2.19 -1.46
N PHE A 406 18.67 -2.07 -2.69
CA PHE A 406 18.85 -3.23 -3.55
C PHE A 406 20.02 -4.13 -3.12
N LYS A 407 21.07 -3.58 -2.49
CA LYS A 407 22.17 -4.36 -1.87
C LYS A 407 21.61 -5.28 -0.79
N LYS A 408 20.81 -4.73 0.14
CA LYS A 408 20.13 -5.50 1.19
C LYS A 408 19.23 -6.60 0.62
N LYS A 409 18.48 -6.29 -0.45
CA LYS A 409 17.62 -7.28 -1.12
C LYS A 409 18.40 -8.40 -1.80
N LEU A 410 19.52 -8.09 -2.47
CA LEU A 410 20.38 -9.11 -3.07
C LEU A 410 21.01 -10.04 -2.01
N LEU A 411 21.37 -9.50 -0.86
CA LEU A 411 21.86 -10.30 0.27
C LEU A 411 20.74 -11.17 0.86
N GLU A 412 19.53 -10.61 1.04
CA GLU A 412 18.35 -11.34 1.51
C GLU A 412 18.01 -12.52 0.59
N TYR A 413 18.10 -12.32 -0.73
CA TYR A 413 17.90 -13.37 -1.73
C TYR A 413 19.08 -14.36 -1.84
N ARG A 414 20.17 -14.10 -1.11
CA ARG A 414 21.41 -14.90 -1.12
C ARG A 414 22.03 -15.05 -2.52
N VAL A 415 21.91 -13.99 -3.34
CA VAL A 415 22.44 -13.94 -4.72
C VAL A 415 23.72 -13.12 -4.84
N LEU A 416 24.13 -12.44 -3.77
CA LEU A 416 25.26 -11.52 -3.71
C LEU A 416 26.32 -12.00 -2.74
N GLU A 417 27.57 -12.00 -3.18
CA GLU A 417 28.78 -12.09 -2.38
C GLU A 417 29.54 -10.75 -2.50
N ILE A 418 29.89 -10.14 -1.38
CA ILE A 418 30.67 -8.91 -1.35
C ILE A 418 32.10 -9.27 -1.01
N LYS A 419 33.02 -8.88 -1.88
CA LYS A 419 34.47 -9.00 -1.66
C LYS A 419 35.05 -7.60 -1.52
N ILE A 420 36.00 -7.45 -0.62
CA ILE A 420 36.73 -6.19 -0.44
C ILE A 420 38.12 -6.40 -1.04
N HIS A 421 38.50 -5.50 -1.97
CA HIS A 421 39.83 -5.47 -2.55
C HIS A 421 40.28 -4.02 -2.60
N ASN A 422 41.46 -3.70 -2.05
CA ASN A 422 42.01 -2.35 -1.93
C ASN A 422 41.00 -1.32 -1.36
N GLY A 423 40.28 -1.70 -0.29
CA GLY A 423 39.29 -0.86 0.39
C GLY A 423 37.98 -0.61 -0.40
N LYS A 424 37.82 -1.20 -1.60
CA LYS A 424 36.61 -1.06 -2.43
C LYS A 424 35.80 -2.35 -2.43
N GLU A 425 34.47 -2.21 -2.40
CA GLU A 425 33.55 -3.34 -2.50
C GLU A 425 33.40 -3.81 -3.95
N TYR A 426 33.61 -5.11 -4.16
CA TYR A 426 33.34 -5.79 -5.41
C TYR A 426 32.17 -6.76 -5.24
N TRP A 427 31.17 -6.64 -6.08
CA TRP A 427 29.95 -7.40 -6.03
C TRP A 427 30.02 -8.59 -6.99
N LYS A 428 29.95 -9.78 -6.44
CA LYS A 428 29.98 -11.03 -7.19
C LYS A 428 28.65 -11.76 -7.06
N ALA A 429 28.05 -12.14 -8.19
CA ALA A 429 26.85 -12.97 -8.16
C ALA A 429 27.16 -14.36 -7.59
N LYS A 430 26.28 -14.87 -6.73
CA LYS A 430 26.36 -16.21 -6.09
C LYS A 430 25.24 -17.10 -6.61
N SER A 431 25.49 -18.41 -6.79
CA SER A 431 24.44 -19.39 -7.08
C SER A 431 23.51 -19.58 -5.89
N ARG A 432 22.33 -20.13 -6.14
CA ARG A 432 21.32 -20.47 -5.11
C ARG A 432 21.15 -22.00 -5.05
N PRO A 433 21.99 -22.73 -4.28
CA PRO A 433 21.96 -24.19 -4.24
C PRO A 433 20.57 -24.76 -3.92
N LYS A 434 19.82 -24.10 -3.03
CA LYS A 434 18.47 -24.53 -2.64
C LYS A 434 17.48 -24.62 -3.82
N LEU A 435 17.73 -23.89 -4.92
CA LEU A 435 16.90 -23.94 -6.12
C LEU A 435 17.36 -25.01 -7.13
N SER A 436 18.52 -25.62 -6.95
CA SER A 436 19.07 -26.61 -7.91
C SER A 436 18.17 -27.84 -8.08
N ASN A 437 17.41 -28.20 -7.06
CA ASN A 437 16.50 -29.34 -7.07
C ASN A 437 15.16 -29.04 -7.75
N ASN A 438 14.83 -27.77 -7.97
CA ASN A 438 13.62 -27.37 -8.65
C ASN A 438 13.73 -27.60 -10.16
N ASN A 439 12.59 -27.66 -10.87
CA ASN A 439 12.60 -27.69 -12.32
C ASN A 439 13.06 -26.35 -12.92
N ASP A 440 13.44 -26.35 -14.19
CA ASP A 440 14.00 -25.15 -14.85
C ASP A 440 13.03 -23.98 -14.92
N PHE A 441 11.73 -24.30 -15.11
CA PHE A 441 10.66 -23.30 -15.12
C PHE A 441 10.55 -22.61 -13.76
N GLU A 442 10.51 -23.36 -12.66
CA GLU A 442 10.40 -22.83 -11.31
C GLU A 442 11.60 -21.96 -10.93
N ILE A 443 12.82 -22.40 -11.30
CA ILE A 443 14.03 -21.61 -11.07
C ILE A 443 13.90 -20.26 -11.78
N LEU A 444 13.58 -20.26 -13.07
CA LEU A 444 13.49 -19.04 -13.85
C LEU A 444 12.33 -18.14 -13.40
N ASP A 445 11.18 -18.72 -13.10
CA ASP A 445 10.01 -18.00 -12.61
C ASP A 445 10.28 -17.32 -11.26
N ARG A 446 10.98 -18.01 -10.35
CA ARG A 446 11.39 -17.43 -9.06
C ARG A 446 12.25 -16.18 -9.23
N TYR A 447 13.27 -16.22 -10.10
CA TYR A 447 14.11 -15.06 -10.41
C TYR A 447 13.28 -13.93 -11.03
N ASN A 448 12.39 -14.25 -11.96
CA ASN A 448 11.51 -13.28 -12.60
C ASN A 448 10.54 -12.62 -11.62
N LYS A 449 9.91 -13.38 -10.74
CA LYS A 449 8.99 -12.88 -9.71
C LYS A 449 9.70 -11.93 -8.75
N GLU A 450 10.91 -12.28 -8.30
CA GLU A 450 11.69 -11.45 -7.39
C GLU A 450 12.12 -10.12 -8.05
N ILE A 451 12.59 -10.15 -9.31
CA ILE A 451 12.94 -8.93 -10.06
C ILE A 451 11.72 -8.06 -10.30
N LYS A 452 10.61 -8.65 -10.79
CA LYS A 452 9.36 -7.94 -11.06
C LYS A 452 8.78 -7.34 -9.77
N GLY A 453 8.84 -8.06 -8.66
CA GLY A 453 8.35 -7.60 -7.37
C GLY A 453 9.08 -6.32 -6.91
N ILE A 454 10.41 -6.31 -6.95
CA ILE A 454 11.20 -5.13 -6.60
C ILE A 454 10.93 -3.98 -7.57
N TYR A 455 10.94 -4.26 -8.88
CA TYR A 455 10.68 -3.22 -9.87
C TYR A 455 9.29 -2.63 -9.74
N ASN A 456 8.27 -3.47 -9.60
CA ASN A 456 6.88 -2.99 -9.42
C ASN A 456 6.75 -2.12 -8.18
N TYR A 457 7.42 -2.48 -7.07
CA TYR A 457 7.39 -1.67 -5.86
C TYR A 457 8.07 -0.30 -6.06
N TYR A 458 9.26 -0.25 -6.67
CA TYR A 458 10.06 0.96 -6.83
C TYR A 458 9.92 1.69 -8.17
N CYS A 459 8.92 1.33 -8.97
CA CYS A 459 8.74 1.88 -10.33
C CYS A 459 8.46 3.40 -10.36
N LEU A 460 8.03 4.01 -9.27
CA LEU A 460 7.84 5.46 -9.15
C LEU A 460 9.13 6.22 -8.84
N ALA A 461 10.21 5.53 -8.44
CA ALA A 461 11.47 6.17 -8.08
C ALA A 461 12.13 6.85 -9.30
N ASN A 462 12.65 8.06 -9.10
CA ASN A 462 13.33 8.80 -10.15
C ASN A 462 14.62 8.12 -10.62
N ASN A 463 15.27 7.38 -9.71
CA ASN A 463 16.46 6.58 -9.97
C ASN A 463 16.13 5.08 -10.18
N CYS A 464 14.92 4.77 -10.62
CA CYS A 464 14.47 3.38 -10.86
C CYS A 464 15.39 2.61 -11.81
N SER A 465 16.01 3.29 -12.80
CA SER A 465 16.99 2.70 -13.71
C SER A 465 18.20 2.07 -13.00
N SER A 466 18.52 2.49 -11.77
CA SER A 466 19.59 1.89 -10.97
C SER A 466 19.33 0.41 -10.63
N LEU A 467 18.08 -0.04 -10.70
CA LEU A 467 17.70 -1.45 -10.57
C LEU A 467 18.29 -2.35 -11.67
N SER A 468 18.84 -1.76 -12.75
CA SER A 468 19.58 -2.52 -13.75
C SER A 468 20.77 -3.28 -13.14
N LYS A 469 21.41 -2.71 -12.11
CA LYS A 469 22.50 -3.37 -11.36
C LYS A 469 22.00 -4.62 -10.62
N LEU A 470 20.80 -4.52 -10.01
CA LEU A 470 20.14 -5.66 -9.39
C LEU A 470 19.82 -6.73 -10.45
N GLY A 471 19.20 -6.33 -11.58
CA GLY A 471 18.89 -7.23 -12.68
C GLY A 471 20.12 -7.97 -13.22
N TYR A 472 21.26 -7.27 -13.30
CA TYR A 472 22.54 -7.85 -13.72
C TYR A 472 23.00 -8.95 -12.74
N ILE A 473 23.06 -8.67 -11.44
CA ILE A 473 23.47 -9.66 -10.43
C ILE A 473 22.52 -10.86 -10.41
N MET A 474 21.21 -10.63 -10.50
CA MET A 474 20.19 -11.68 -10.55
C MET A 474 20.37 -12.58 -11.78
N LYS A 475 20.67 -12.00 -12.94
CA LYS A 475 20.93 -12.74 -14.18
C LYS A 475 22.14 -13.67 -14.05
N TYR A 476 23.24 -13.16 -13.52
CA TYR A 476 24.44 -13.97 -13.34
C TYR A 476 24.29 -14.99 -12.21
N SER A 477 23.55 -14.68 -11.16
CA SER A 477 23.18 -15.64 -10.12
C SER A 477 22.37 -16.81 -10.71
N MET A 478 21.40 -16.49 -11.56
CA MET A 478 20.61 -17.50 -12.27
C MET A 478 21.51 -18.43 -13.13
N TYR A 479 22.40 -17.85 -13.95
CA TYR A 479 23.33 -18.66 -14.75
C TYR A 479 24.16 -19.61 -13.88
N LYS A 480 24.68 -19.13 -12.74
CA LYS A 480 25.44 -19.95 -11.80
C LYS A 480 24.59 -21.04 -11.16
N THR A 481 23.31 -20.76 -10.87
CA THR A 481 22.39 -21.75 -10.31
C THR A 481 22.12 -22.88 -11.31
N PHE A 482 21.86 -22.54 -12.59
CA PHE A 482 21.72 -23.55 -13.65
C PHE A 482 23.03 -24.32 -13.91
N ALA A 483 24.17 -23.63 -13.92
CA ALA A 483 25.47 -24.27 -14.07
C ALA A 483 25.75 -25.26 -12.94
N GLN A 484 25.40 -24.94 -11.72
CA GLN A 484 25.50 -25.83 -10.55
C GLN A 484 24.55 -27.03 -10.69
N LYS A 485 23.28 -26.80 -11.07
CA LYS A 485 22.29 -27.88 -11.28
C LYS A 485 22.77 -28.91 -12.28
N TYR A 486 23.31 -28.45 -13.41
CA TYR A 486 23.73 -29.32 -14.51
C TYR A 486 25.23 -29.69 -14.48
N ARG A 487 25.94 -29.30 -13.40
CA ARG A 487 27.41 -29.57 -13.25
C ARG A 487 28.20 -29.15 -14.49
N THR A 488 27.92 -27.97 -15.01
CA THR A 488 28.48 -27.44 -16.27
C THR A 488 28.92 -25.96 -16.11
N THR A 489 29.47 -25.38 -17.18
CA THR A 489 29.91 -23.97 -17.16
C THR A 489 28.75 -23.02 -17.50
N MET A 490 28.86 -21.77 -17.04
CA MET A 490 27.88 -20.72 -17.40
C MET A 490 27.82 -20.47 -18.91
N SER A 491 28.93 -20.66 -19.62
CA SER A 491 29.00 -20.52 -21.08
C SER A 491 28.11 -21.54 -21.78
N GLN A 492 28.20 -22.81 -21.37
CA GLN A 492 27.36 -23.90 -21.92
C GLN A 492 25.88 -23.67 -21.60
N ILE A 493 25.54 -23.23 -20.37
CA ILE A 493 24.17 -22.87 -19.99
C ILE A 493 23.65 -21.74 -20.89
N ARG A 494 24.43 -20.67 -21.10
CA ARG A 494 24.05 -19.60 -22.01
C ARG A 494 23.79 -20.10 -23.44
N LYS A 495 24.68 -20.92 -24.00
CA LYS A 495 24.50 -21.50 -25.35
C LYS A 495 23.19 -22.32 -25.42
N LYS A 496 22.95 -23.18 -24.42
CA LYS A 496 21.78 -24.09 -24.39
C LYS A 496 20.45 -23.35 -24.29
N TYR A 497 20.34 -22.32 -23.43
CA TYR A 497 19.07 -21.69 -23.08
C TYR A 497 18.85 -20.33 -23.74
N THR A 498 19.82 -19.76 -24.45
CA THR A 498 19.62 -18.44 -25.10
C THR A 498 19.10 -18.64 -26.52
N LYS A 499 17.89 -18.12 -26.77
CA LYS A 499 17.24 -18.02 -28.06
C LYS A 499 16.96 -16.57 -28.39
N ASN A 500 17.28 -16.10 -29.57
CA ASN A 500 17.09 -14.69 -30.00
C ASN A 500 17.61 -13.66 -28.98
N GLY A 501 18.78 -13.92 -28.37
CA GLY A 501 19.39 -13.06 -27.35
C GLY A 501 18.76 -13.09 -25.95
N LEU A 502 17.67 -13.84 -25.75
CA LEU A 502 16.98 -13.97 -24.47
C LEU A 502 17.16 -15.37 -23.90
N PHE A 503 17.48 -15.45 -22.60
CA PHE A 503 17.47 -16.71 -21.88
C PHE A 503 16.03 -17.19 -21.70
N SER A 504 15.71 -18.40 -22.15
CA SER A 504 14.36 -18.94 -22.13
C SER A 504 14.34 -20.42 -21.78
N VAL A 505 13.29 -20.82 -21.06
CA VAL A 505 13.00 -22.20 -20.68
C VAL A 505 11.66 -22.59 -21.31
N ARG A 506 11.64 -23.68 -22.06
CA ARG A 506 10.41 -24.25 -22.62
C ARG A 506 9.68 -25.06 -21.57
N TYR A 507 8.37 -24.89 -21.48
CA TYR A 507 7.47 -25.68 -20.64
C TYR A 507 6.17 -25.99 -21.37
N TYR A 508 5.45 -27.02 -20.91
CA TYR A 508 4.22 -27.48 -21.52
C TYR A 508 3.05 -27.22 -20.58
N LEU A 509 1.97 -26.65 -21.09
CA LEU A 509 0.71 -26.52 -20.39
C LEU A 509 -0.01 -27.88 -20.30
N LYS A 510 -1.01 -28.02 -19.43
CA LYS A 510 -1.82 -29.26 -19.29
C LYS A 510 -2.47 -29.73 -20.60
N ASN A 511 -2.77 -28.81 -21.52
CA ASN A 511 -3.31 -29.09 -22.85
C ASN A 511 -2.22 -29.42 -23.89
N GLY A 512 -0.98 -29.72 -23.49
CA GLY A 512 0.13 -30.03 -24.38
C GLY A 512 0.76 -28.83 -25.11
N THR A 513 0.22 -27.62 -24.98
CA THR A 513 0.76 -26.45 -25.68
C THR A 513 2.12 -26.05 -25.10
N ALA A 514 3.15 -25.96 -25.96
CA ALA A 514 4.48 -25.50 -25.57
C ALA A 514 4.49 -23.97 -25.41
N LYS A 515 5.07 -23.49 -24.31
CA LYS A 515 5.34 -22.08 -24.07
C LYS A 515 6.79 -21.87 -23.62
N ASP A 516 7.35 -20.72 -23.96
CA ASP A 516 8.70 -20.33 -23.55
C ASP A 516 8.61 -19.23 -22.47
N LEU A 517 9.12 -19.51 -21.26
CA LEU A 517 9.31 -18.51 -20.21
C LEU A 517 10.68 -17.84 -20.43
N THR A 518 10.71 -16.52 -20.57
CA THR A 518 11.94 -15.76 -20.76
C THR A 518 12.40 -15.09 -19.47
N PHE A 519 13.72 -14.94 -19.28
CA PHE A 519 14.25 -14.10 -18.22
C PHE A 519 13.78 -12.65 -18.40
N TYR A 520 13.49 -11.96 -17.30
CA TYR A 520 13.00 -10.60 -17.32
C TYR A 520 13.87 -9.66 -18.18
N HIS A 521 13.25 -9.04 -19.17
CA HIS A 521 13.89 -8.14 -20.15
C HIS A 521 13.13 -6.82 -20.35
N GLY A 522 12.07 -6.55 -19.55
CA GLY A 522 11.22 -5.36 -19.68
C GLY A 522 11.88 -4.03 -19.29
N GLY A 523 13.15 -4.06 -18.85
CA GLY A 523 13.88 -2.88 -18.41
C GLY A 523 13.36 -2.31 -17.08
N PHE A 524 13.96 -1.18 -16.64
CA PHE A 524 13.65 -0.54 -15.36
C PHE A 524 13.34 0.94 -15.58
N LYS A 525 12.30 1.22 -16.37
CA LYS A 525 11.86 2.60 -16.65
C LYS A 525 10.95 3.09 -15.53
N LYS A 526 11.10 4.37 -15.16
CA LYS A 526 10.18 5.01 -14.22
C LYS A 526 8.77 5.02 -14.79
N LYS A 527 7.77 4.63 -13.97
CA LYS A 527 6.36 4.78 -14.30
C LYS A 527 5.83 6.14 -13.86
N ASN A 528 4.78 6.62 -14.51
CA ASN A 528 4.11 7.85 -14.11
C ASN A 528 3.32 7.64 -12.81
N PRO A 529 3.16 8.70 -11.99
CA PRO A 529 2.29 8.66 -10.82
C PRO A 529 0.85 8.34 -11.22
N MET A 530 0.17 7.56 -10.40
CA MET A 530 -1.25 7.24 -10.58
C MET A 530 -2.11 8.50 -10.50
N ASN A 531 -3.23 8.53 -11.22
CA ASN A 531 -4.21 9.59 -11.08
C ASN A 531 -5.18 9.28 -9.92
N ILE A 532 -4.95 9.94 -8.77
CA ILE A 532 -5.70 9.68 -7.55
C ILE A 532 -7.10 10.28 -7.61
N LYS A 533 -7.29 11.37 -8.38
CA LYS A 533 -8.60 11.99 -8.55
C LYS A 533 -9.63 11.00 -9.09
N ASP A 534 -9.20 10.09 -9.96
CA ASP A 534 -10.08 9.06 -10.52
C ASP A 534 -10.49 8.03 -9.46
N LEU A 535 -9.67 7.81 -8.41
CA LEU A 535 -9.99 6.93 -7.29
C LEU A 535 -10.98 7.54 -6.31
N ASP A 536 -10.97 8.87 -6.16
CA ASP A 536 -11.89 9.59 -5.28
C ASP A 536 -13.28 9.79 -5.92
N ASN A 537 -13.35 9.71 -7.26
CA ASN A 537 -14.57 9.82 -8.04
C ASN A 537 -15.15 8.45 -8.43
N LEU A 538 -14.73 7.38 -7.76
CA LEU A 538 -15.30 6.07 -8.00
C LEU A 538 -16.82 6.14 -7.84
N PRO A 539 -17.59 5.56 -8.80
CA PRO A 539 -19.03 5.38 -8.66
C PRO A 539 -19.30 4.62 -7.36
N LYS A 540 -20.51 4.75 -6.84
CA LYS A 540 -20.99 4.01 -5.66
C LYS A 540 -20.32 2.66 -5.62
N PHE A 541 -19.76 2.27 -4.45
CA PHE A 541 -19.13 0.97 -4.30
C PHE A 541 -20.17 -0.09 -4.62
N THR A 542 -20.22 -0.49 -5.87
CA THR A 542 -21.10 -1.54 -6.32
C THR A 542 -20.35 -2.84 -6.07
N TYR A 543 -20.78 -3.54 -5.06
CA TYR A 543 -20.35 -4.90 -4.86
C TYR A 543 -21.01 -5.75 -5.96
N HIS A 544 -20.22 -6.24 -6.90
CA HIS A 544 -20.69 -7.23 -7.87
C HIS A 544 -20.18 -8.60 -7.44
N PRO A 545 -21.04 -9.50 -6.94
CA PRO A 545 -20.63 -10.86 -6.71
C PRO A 545 -20.30 -11.49 -8.07
N THR A 546 -19.06 -11.84 -8.27
CA THR A 546 -18.71 -12.73 -9.37
C THR A 546 -19.12 -14.14 -8.94
N ASN A 547 -20.12 -14.72 -9.59
CA ASN A 547 -20.40 -16.14 -9.46
C ASN A 547 -19.13 -16.89 -9.88
N THR A 548 -18.49 -17.51 -8.92
CA THR A 548 -17.30 -18.32 -9.20
C THR A 548 -17.69 -19.78 -9.13
N SER A 549 -17.03 -20.59 -9.94
CA SER A 549 -17.13 -22.05 -9.87
C SER A 549 -16.88 -22.62 -8.45
N LEU A 550 -16.26 -21.84 -7.56
CA LEU A 550 -16.03 -22.20 -6.16
C LEU A 550 -17.30 -22.23 -5.34
N ILE A 551 -18.19 -21.22 -5.49
CA ILE A 551 -19.47 -21.15 -4.78
C ILE A 551 -20.42 -22.23 -5.34
N ASP A 552 -20.46 -22.37 -6.67
CA ASP A 552 -21.28 -23.38 -7.33
C ASP A 552 -20.88 -24.79 -6.91
N ARG A 553 -19.60 -25.07 -6.81
CA ARG A 553 -19.06 -26.35 -6.29
C ARG A 553 -19.40 -26.58 -4.82
N LEU A 554 -19.32 -25.54 -3.99
CA LEU A 554 -19.69 -25.64 -2.59
C LEU A 554 -21.19 -25.97 -2.43
N LYS A 555 -22.06 -25.34 -3.26
CA LYS A 555 -23.51 -25.57 -3.27
C LYS A 555 -23.91 -26.91 -3.89
N ALA A 556 -23.09 -27.48 -4.77
CA ALA A 556 -23.41 -28.75 -5.44
C ALA A 556 -23.38 -29.96 -4.52
N GLU A 557 -22.76 -29.84 -3.33
CA GLU A 557 -22.68 -30.89 -2.30
C GLU A 557 -22.20 -32.27 -2.82
N LYS A 558 -21.50 -32.27 -3.95
CA LYS A 558 -20.99 -33.47 -4.61
C LYS A 558 -19.54 -33.28 -5.08
N CYS A 559 -18.70 -34.26 -4.80
CA CYS A 559 -17.34 -34.24 -5.28
C CYS A 559 -17.28 -34.44 -6.81
N GLU A 560 -16.69 -33.48 -7.55
CA GLU A 560 -16.52 -33.59 -9.02
C GLU A 560 -15.60 -34.76 -9.43
N LEU A 561 -14.69 -35.20 -8.56
CA LEU A 561 -13.71 -36.24 -8.86
C LEU A 561 -14.19 -37.64 -8.50
N CYS A 562 -14.78 -37.83 -7.30
CA CYS A 562 -15.15 -39.16 -6.82
C CYS A 562 -16.66 -39.35 -6.66
N GLY A 563 -17.48 -38.31 -6.88
CA GLY A 563 -18.94 -38.38 -6.76
C GLY A 563 -19.46 -38.51 -5.33
N ALA A 564 -18.61 -38.46 -4.30
CA ALA A 564 -19.03 -38.53 -2.91
C ALA A 564 -19.98 -37.38 -2.54
N VAL A 565 -21.03 -37.67 -1.74
CA VAL A 565 -22.01 -36.70 -1.26
C VAL A 565 -21.92 -36.50 0.26
N ASP A 566 -21.24 -37.39 0.97
CA ASP A 566 -21.07 -37.30 2.43
C ASP A 566 -19.66 -36.83 2.80
N LYS A 567 -19.55 -36.07 3.93
CA LYS A 567 -18.29 -35.59 4.51
C LYS A 567 -17.41 -34.79 3.52
N LEU A 568 -18.07 -34.06 2.63
CA LEU A 568 -17.38 -33.24 1.64
C LEU A 568 -16.59 -32.13 2.34
N SER A 569 -15.29 -32.17 2.19
CA SER A 569 -14.41 -31.03 2.43
C SER A 569 -14.06 -30.36 1.11
N LEU A 570 -13.51 -29.17 1.15
CA LEU A 570 -13.09 -28.44 -0.05
C LEU A 570 -12.03 -29.15 -0.87
N ILE A 571 -11.25 -30.06 -0.28
CA ILE A 571 -10.35 -30.93 -1.01
C ILE A 571 -11.12 -31.76 -2.05
N HIS A 572 -12.32 -32.22 -1.68
CA HIS A 572 -13.20 -32.97 -2.57
C HIS A 572 -13.96 -32.10 -3.58
N ILE A 573 -14.22 -30.84 -3.24
CA ILE A 573 -15.04 -29.94 -4.05
C ILE A 573 -14.18 -29.02 -4.93
N SER A 574 -12.93 -28.71 -4.57
CA SER A 574 -12.13 -27.63 -5.17
C SER A 574 -10.83 -28.03 -5.87
N GLU A 575 -10.43 -29.31 -5.84
CA GLU A 575 -9.32 -29.74 -6.72
C GLU A 575 -9.86 -30.12 -8.10
N PRO A 576 -9.35 -29.59 -9.18
CA PRO A 576 -7.97 -29.54 -9.62
C PRO A 576 -7.41 -28.16 -10.01
N THR A 577 -7.90 -27.06 -9.50
CA THR A 577 -7.53 -25.72 -9.98
C THR A 577 -6.62 -24.93 -9.04
N ARG A 578 -6.24 -25.46 -7.89
CA ARG A 578 -5.17 -24.86 -7.11
C ARG A 578 -3.83 -25.03 -7.81
N PRO A 579 -3.10 -23.96 -8.12
CA PRO A 579 -1.67 -24.12 -8.36
C PRO A 579 -1.07 -24.65 -7.05
N ILE A 580 -0.55 -25.85 -7.08
CA ILE A 580 0.25 -26.42 -6.01
C ILE A 580 1.40 -25.43 -5.80
N SER A 581 1.31 -24.61 -4.77
CA SER A 581 2.45 -23.85 -4.28
C SER A 581 3.25 -24.82 -3.40
N ILE A 582 4.12 -25.57 -4.04
CA ILE A 582 5.21 -26.29 -3.38
C ILE A 582 6.28 -25.30 -2.93
#